data_778f4d22e9ea9833bb1f1a59496bca98
#
_entry.id   778f4d22e9ea9833bb1f1a59496bca98
#
_cell.length_a   1.000
_cell.length_b   1.000
_cell.length_c   1.000
_cell.angle_alpha   90.00
_cell.angle_beta   90.00
_cell.angle_gamma   90.00
#
_symmetry.space_group_name_H-M   'P 1'
#
loop_
_entity.id
_entity.type
_entity.pdbx_description
1 polymer ?
#
loop_
_entity_poly.entity_id
_entity_poly.type
_entity_poly.pdbx_seq_one_letter_code
_entity_poly.pdbx_strand_id
1 'polypeptide(L)'
;YTVSYESLTNEVSVRDIAEGFDKLLRQRVGLANDEPFDVMVHSAGMLVLRAWLTRRGMTAQRRARVKHVIALAPATFGSPLAHKGRSFLGALVKGRKQLGPDFLEAGDQVLDALELGSRFGWDLSHTDLFGTECFYDSKRTTPYVFVFCGARGYRGMSAQANSPGTDGAVRWAGCALNSRKVVLDLTADCADNAR
;
A
#
# COMPACT_ATOMS: atom_id res chain seq x y z
N TYR A 1 9.82 -14.03 3.85
CA TYR A 1 8.81 -14.10 4.93
C TYR A 1 7.51 -13.44 4.45
N THR A 2 6.38 -14.07 4.74
CA THR A 2 5.05 -13.48 4.54
C THR A 2 4.52 -13.05 5.90
N VAL A 3 4.03 -11.83 5.99
CA VAL A 3 3.38 -11.29 7.17
C VAL A 3 1.90 -11.18 6.88
N SER A 4 1.10 -11.92 7.62
CA SER A 4 -0.36 -11.83 7.60
C SER A 4 -0.83 -11.21 8.92
N TYR A 5 -1.88 -10.42 8.85
CA TYR A 5 -2.53 -9.83 10.01
C TYR A 5 -4.04 -9.94 9.88
N GLU A 6 -4.70 -10.12 10.99
CA GLU A 6 -6.16 -10.11 11.05
C GLU A 6 -6.61 -8.70 11.41
N SER A 7 -7.46 -8.11 10.58
CA SER A 7 -8.00 -6.75 10.77
C SER A 7 -9.52 -6.74 10.92
N LEU A 8 -10.09 -7.87 11.34
CA LEU A 8 -11.54 -8.10 11.42
C LEU A 8 -12.25 -7.28 12.50
N THR A 9 -11.52 -6.85 13.52
CA THR A 9 -12.12 -6.09 14.61
C THR A 9 -12.16 -4.61 14.28
N ASN A 10 -13.27 -3.96 14.60
CA ASN A 10 -13.44 -2.52 14.41
C ASN A 10 -12.48 -1.68 15.27
N GLU A 11 -11.79 -2.30 16.20
CA GLU A 11 -10.87 -1.65 17.13
C GLU A 11 -9.44 -1.56 16.63
N VAL A 12 -9.04 -2.40 15.64
CA VAL A 12 -7.69 -2.43 15.10
C VAL A 12 -7.50 -1.34 14.07
N SER A 13 -6.55 -0.45 14.30
CA SER A 13 -6.15 0.61 13.37
C SER A 13 -4.96 0.19 12.50
N VAL A 14 -4.73 0.92 11.41
CA VAL A 14 -3.51 0.74 10.59
C VAL A 14 -2.24 0.95 11.42
N ARG A 15 -2.27 1.80 12.45
CA ARG A 15 -1.13 2.00 13.37
C ARG A 15 -0.86 0.78 14.22
N ASP A 16 -1.90 0.09 14.70
CA ASP A 16 -1.75 -1.14 15.48
C ASP A 16 -1.16 -2.26 14.63
N ILE A 17 -1.58 -2.36 13.37
CA ILE A 17 -1.01 -3.31 12.41
C ILE A 17 0.48 -2.99 12.17
N ALA A 18 0.85 -1.73 12.03
CA ALA A 18 2.23 -1.31 11.87
C ALA A 18 3.09 -1.62 13.12
N GLU A 19 2.53 -1.50 14.32
CA GLU A 19 3.19 -1.93 15.56
C GLU A 19 3.39 -3.46 15.61
N GLY A 20 2.38 -4.21 15.18
CA GLY A 20 2.47 -5.67 15.04
C GLY A 20 3.55 -6.07 14.04
N PHE A 21 3.63 -5.40 12.91
CA PHE A 21 4.69 -5.59 11.91
C PHE A 21 6.09 -5.35 12.50
N ASP A 22 6.27 -4.28 13.27
CA ASP A 22 7.54 -3.99 13.95
C ASP A 22 7.93 -5.10 14.95
N LYS A 23 6.97 -5.63 15.70
CA LYS A 23 7.21 -6.76 16.62
C LYS A 23 7.64 -8.02 15.88
N LEU A 24 6.97 -8.33 14.76
CA LEU A 24 7.31 -9.49 13.93
C LEU A 24 8.73 -9.39 13.37
N LEU A 25 9.13 -8.24 12.85
CA LEU A 25 10.49 -8.01 12.34
C LEU A 25 11.54 -8.27 13.41
N ARG A 26 11.29 -7.86 14.65
CA ARG A 26 12.23 -8.06 15.76
C ARG A 26 12.25 -9.48 16.31
N GLN A 27 11.09 -10.11 16.45
CA GLN A 27 10.95 -11.35 17.22
C GLN A 27 11.03 -12.61 16.38
N ARG A 28 10.47 -12.57 15.15
CA ARG A 28 10.35 -13.78 14.32
C ARG A 28 11.27 -13.80 13.12
N VAL A 29 11.51 -12.66 12.51
CA VAL A 29 12.41 -12.58 11.35
C VAL A 29 13.87 -12.56 11.80
N GLY A 30 14.11 -12.20 13.06
CA GLY A 30 15.46 -12.23 13.65
C GLY A 30 16.43 -11.30 12.94
N LEU A 31 15.92 -10.33 12.16
CA LEU A 31 16.76 -9.36 11.48
C LEU A 31 17.57 -8.60 12.52
N ALA A 32 18.89 -8.69 12.43
CA ALA A 32 19.80 -7.87 13.21
C ALA A 32 19.38 -6.39 13.08
N ASN A 33 19.64 -5.60 14.11
CA ASN A 33 19.14 -4.21 14.18
C ASN A 33 19.62 -3.30 13.04
N ASP A 34 20.64 -3.69 12.32
CA ASP A 34 21.30 -2.98 11.22
C ASP A 34 21.18 -3.69 9.86
N GLU A 35 20.62 -4.90 9.80
CA GLU A 35 20.50 -5.68 8.59
C GLU A 35 19.51 -5.04 7.60
N PRO A 36 19.91 -4.76 6.34
CA PRO A 36 19.02 -4.23 5.33
C PRO A 36 18.05 -5.30 4.82
N PHE A 37 16.87 -4.86 4.38
CA PHE A 37 15.86 -5.74 3.78
C PHE A 37 15.00 -5.01 2.74
N ASP A 38 14.35 -5.78 1.90
CA ASP A 38 13.38 -5.34 0.92
C ASP A 38 11.96 -5.67 1.38
N VAL A 39 11.00 -4.87 0.95
CA VAL A 39 9.60 -5.05 1.31
C VAL A 39 8.75 -5.10 0.05
N MET A 40 7.89 -6.12 -0.03
CA MET A 40 6.82 -6.16 -1.03
C MET A 40 5.49 -5.92 -0.33
N VAL A 41 4.71 -4.98 -0.83
CA VAL A 41 3.38 -4.63 -0.29
C VAL A 41 2.32 -4.69 -1.38
N HIS A 42 1.10 -5.02 -0.99
CA HIS A 42 -0.06 -5.00 -1.86
C HIS A 42 -1.17 -4.15 -1.24
N SER A 43 -1.84 -3.35 -2.05
CA SER A 43 -3.04 -2.60 -1.65
C SER A 43 -2.87 -1.80 -0.34
N ALA A 44 -3.67 -2.08 0.70
CA ALA A 44 -3.62 -1.47 2.03
C ALA A 44 -2.27 -1.65 2.74
N GLY A 45 -1.47 -2.67 2.37
CA GLY A 45 -0.14 -2.89 2.92
C GLY A 45 0.80 -1.68 2.77
N MET A 46 0.56 -0.82 1.78
CA MET A 46 1.31 0.43 1.63
C MET A 46 1.01 1.42 2.75
N LEU A 47 -0.23 1.53 3.21
CA LEU A 47 -0.57 2.36 4.37
C LEU A 47 0.06 1.83 5.65
N VAL A 48 0.09 0.51 5.83
CA VAL A 48 0.78 -0.13 6.96
C VAL A 48 2.27 0.18 6.94
N LEU A 49 2.93 0.05 5.78
CA LEU A 49 4.34 0.37 5.63
C LEU A 49 4.63 1.84 5.93
N ARG A 50 3.83 2.77 5.38
CA ARG A 50 3.93 4.20 5.66
C ARG A 50 3.76 4.51 7.15
N ALA A 51 2.75 3.91 7.78
CA ALA A 51 2.52 4.05 9.22
C ALA A 51 3.70 3.51 10.03
N TRP A 52 4.31 2.40 9.61
CA TRP A 52 5.50 1.85 10.27
C TRP A 52 6.71 2.77 10.12
N LEU A 53 6.95 3.32 8.92
CA LEU A 53 8.06 4.26 8.67
C LEU A 53 7.91 5.58 9.43
N THR A 54 6.69 6.02 9.69
CA THR A 54 6.37 7.28 10.39
C THR A 54 6.10 7.11 11.89
N ARG A 55 6.18 5.88 12.41
CA ARG A 55 5.84 5.60 13.81
C ARG A 55 6.74 6.33 14.79
N ARG A 56 6.20 6.62 15.97
CA ARG A 56 6.95 7.24 17.05
C ARG A 56 8.17 6.39 17.43
N GLY A 57 9.33 7.01 17.55
CA GLY A 57 10.60 6.33 17.85
C GLY A 57 11.28 5.65 16.66
N MET A 58 10.74 5.79 15.43
CA MET A 58 11.44 5.40 14.22
C MET A 58 12.58 6.37 13.92
N THR A 59 13.79 5.88 13.86
CA THR A 59 14.99 6.66 13.53
C THR A 59 15.29 6.61 12.02
N ALA A 60 16.00 7.59 11.49
CA ALA A 60 16.46 7.59 10.11
C ALA A 60 17.31 6.35 9.79
N GLN A 61 18.16 5.91 10.72
CA GLN A 61 18.96 4.69 10.57
C GLN A 61 18.08 3.45 10.43
N ARG A 62 17.01 3.33 11.21
CA ARG A 62 16.08 2.19 11.09
C ARG A 62 15.30 2.22 9.78
N ARG A 63 14.87 3.41 9.32
CA ARG A 63 14.22 3.57 8.01
C ARG A 63 15.16 3.17 6.87
N ALA A 64 16.43 3.55 6.94
CA ALA A 64 17.44 3.28 5.93
C ALA A 64 17.75 1.78 5.71
N ARG A 65 17.24 0.92 6.59
CA ARG A 65 17.32 -0.55 6.42
C ARG A 65 16.41 -1.05 5.30
N VAL A 66 15.28 -0.40 5.06
CA VAL A 66 14.43 -0.69 3.90
C VAL A 66 15.14 -0.16 2.66
N LYS A 67 15.58 -1.06 1.78
CA LYS A 67 16.30 -0.68 0.56
C LYS A 67 15.37 -0.51 -0.62
N HIS A 68 14.51 -1.49 -0.83
CA HIS A 68 13.54 -1.45 -1.92
C HIS A 68 12.13 -1.72 -1.38
N VAL A 69 11.18 -0.98 -1.93
CA VAL A 69 9.75 -1.22 -1.73
C VAL A 69 9.16 -1.56 -3.09
N ILE A 70 8.60 -2.76 -3.21
CA ILE A 70 7.85 -3.20 -4.38
C ILE A 70 6.37 -3.10 -4.01
N ALA A 71 5.68 -2.11 -4.55
CA ALA A 71 4.29 -1.82 -4.22
C ALA A 71 3.38 -2.24 -5.38
N LEU A 72 2.53 -3.23 -5.13
CA LEU A 72 1.59 -3.77 -6.11
C LEU A 72 0.21 -3.18 -5.84
N ALA A 73 -0.32 -2.44 -6.81
CA ALA A 73 -1.62 -1.73 -6.73
C ALA A 73 -1.81 -1.03 -5.36
N PRO A 74 -0.83 -0.23 -4.89
CA PRO A 74 -0.83 0.28 -3.52
C PRO A 74 -1.91 1.34 -3.31
N ALA A 75 -2.62 1.25 -2.20
CA ALA A 75 -3.54 2.30 -1.75
C ALA A 75 -2.78 3.42 -1.03
N THR A 76 -1.79 4.02 -1.70
CA THR A 76 -0.88 5.02 -1.10
C THR A 76 -1.63 6.21 -0.49
N PHE A 77 -2.66 6.69 -1.18
CA PHE A 77 -3.55 7.77 -0.70
C PHE A 77 -4.99 7.27 -0.50
N GLY A 78 -5.17 5.97 -0.30
CA GLY A 78 -6.46 5.35 -0.12
C GLY A 78 -7.07 4.80 -1.41
N SER A 79 -8.33 4.40 -1.31
CA SER A 79 -9.09 3.75 -2.39
C SER A 79 -10.49 4.35 -2.51
N PRO A 80 -10.96 4.64 -3.73
CA PRO A 80 -12.35 5.08 -3.92
C PRO A 80 -13.37 3.99 -3.56
N LEU A 81 -12.95 2.72 -3.46
CA LEU A 81 -13.84 1.64 -3.02
C LEU A 81 -14.21 1.74 -1.54
N ALA A 82 -13.35 2.30 -0.71
CA ALA A 82 -13.65 2.48 0.71
C ALA A 82 -14.90 3.36 0.93
N HIS A 83 -15.10 4.38 0.10
CA HIS A 83 -16.31 5.21 0.12
C HIS A 83 -17.60 4.48 -0.28
N LYS A 84 -17.49 3.41 -1.06
CA LYS A 84 -18.69 2.65 -1.48
C LYS A 84 -19.21 1.71 -0.39
N GLY A 85 -18.51 1.66 0.72
CA GLY A 85 -18.91 0.93 1.92
C GLY A 85 -18.71 -0.59 1.85
N ARG A 86 -18.95 -1.23 2.99
CA ARG A 86 -18.73 -2.66 3.21
C ARG A 86 -19.55 -3.57 2.29
N SER A 87 -20.79 -3.16 1.96
CA SER A 87 -21.69 -3.96 1.09
C SER A 87 -21.14 -4.11 -0.32
N PHE A 88 -20.48 -3.08 -0.85
CA PHE A 88 -19.90 -3.12 -2.19
C PHE A 88 -18.59 -3.92 -2.22
N LEU A 89 -17.76 -3.74 -1.21
CA LEU A 89 -16.55 -4.54 -1.03
C LEU A 89 -16.88 -6.02 -0.88
N GLY A 90 -17.91 -6.35 -0.09
CA GLY A 90 -18.39 -7.72 0.08
C GLY A 90 -18.94 -8.36 -1.21
N ALA A 91 -19.60 -7.58 -2.07
CA ALA A 91 -20.10 -8.06 -3.37
C ALA A 91 -18.96 -8.36 -4.36
N LEU A 92 -17.87 -7.58 -4.33
CA LEU A 92 -16.70 -7.77 -5.18
C LEU A 92 -15.98 -9.09 -4.90
N VAL A 93 -16.01 -9.56 -3.66
CA VAL A 93 -15.31 -10.77 -3.18
C VAL A 93 -16.11 -12.04 -3.33
N LYS A 94 -17.41 -11.98 -3.20
CA LYS A 94 -18.24 -13.20 -3.44
C LYS A 94 -18.03 -13.82 -4.82
N GLY A 95 -17.48 -13.03 -5.78
CA GLY A 95 -17.11 -13.54 -7.11
C GLY A 95 -15.72 -14.19 -7.23
N ARG A 96 -14.85 -14.07 -6.21
CA ARG A 96 -13.45 -14.57 -6.28
C ARG A 96 -13.01 -15.25 -4.99
N LYS A 97 -13.40 -16.51 -4.82
CA LYS A 97 -12.95 -17.36 -3.70
C LYS A 97 -11.43 -17.69 -3.70
N GLN A 98 -10.63 -17.15 -4.60
CA GLN A 98 -9.23 -17.53 -4.80
C GLN A 98 -8.18 -16.43 -4.59
N LEU A 99 -8.58 -15.20 -4.33
CA LEU A 99 -7.65 -14.13 -3.97
C LEU A 99 -7.96 -13.72 -2.55
N GLY A 100 -7.02 -13.93 -1.64
CA GLY A 100 -7.08 -13.89 -0.20
C GLY A 100 -8.05 -12.88 0.45
N PRO A 101 -8.46 -13.16 1.67
CA PRO A 101 -9.51 -12.47 2.40
C PRO A 101 -9.17 -11.05 2.84
N ASP A 102 -7.92 -10.62 2.70
CA ASP A 102 -7.31 -9.58 3.52
C ASP A 102 -7.86 -8.14 3.37
N PHE A 103 -8.42 -7.80 2.21
CA PHE A 103 -8.89 -6.41 1.99
C PHE A 103 -10.34 -6.17 2.43
N LEU A 104 -11.12 -7.22 2.61
CA LEU A 104 -12.58 -7.14 2.73
C LEU A 104 -13.11 -7.45 4.11
N GLU A 105 -12.25 -7.99 4.93
CA GLU A 105 -12.51 -8.26 6.34
C GLU A 105 -11.89 -7.16 7.23
N ALA A 106 -11.61 -5.99 6.65
CA ALA A 106 -11.07 -4.85 7.39
C ALA A 106 -12.15 -4.26 8.33
N GLY A 107 -11.76 -4.03 9.58
CA GLY A 107 -12.57 -3.30 10.54
C GLY A 107 -12.78 -1.83 10.16
N ASP A 108 -13.70 -1.14 10.82
CA ASP A 108 -14.07 0.23 10.51
C ASP A 108 -12.89 1.19 10.48
N GLN A 109 -11.98 1.11 11.43
CA GLN A 109 -10.82 2.01 11.50
C GLN A 109 -9.86 1.84 10.32
N VAL A 110 -9.71 0.62 9.81
CA VAL A 110 -8.89 0.37 8.62
C VAL A 110 -9.59 0.88 7.36
N LEU A 111 -10.91 0.71 7.27
CA LEU A 111 -11.71 1.25 6.16
C LEU A 111 -11.68 2.77 6.13
N ASP A 112 -11.85 3.43 7.28
CA ASP A 112 -11.75 4.88 7.41
C ASP A 112 -10.36 5.39 6.97
N ALA A 113 -9.30 4.68 7.36
CA ALA A 113 -7.95 5.01 6.93
C ALA A 113 -7.74 4.82 5.43
N LEU A 114 -8.46 3.85 4.83
CA LEU A 114 -8.40 3.55 3.40
C LEU A 114 -9.26 4.48 2.54
N GLU A 115 -10.10 5.30 3.11
CA GLU A 115 -10.84 6.29 2.32
C GLU A 115 -9.88 7.21 1.56
N LEU A 116 -10.23 7.49 0.30
CA LEU A 116 -9.43 8.37 -0.54
C LEU A 116 -9.39 9.79 0.07
N GLY A 117 -8.19 10.25 0.40
CA GLY A 117 -8.00 11.54 1.06
C GLY A 117 -8.42 11.54 2.55
N SER A 118 -8.38 10.38 3.20
CA SER A 118 -8.66 10.25 4.62
C SER A 118 -7.75 11.15 5.46
N ARG A 119 -8.23 11.54 6.65
CA ARG A 119 -7.42 12.28 7.63
C ARG A 119 -6.12 11.53 7.95
N PHE A 120 -6.21 10.21 8.09
CA PHE A 120 -5.05 9.36 8.34
C PHE A 120 -4.02 9.46 7.20
N GLY A 121 -4.46 9.39 5.93
CA GLY A 121 -3.60 9.53 4.76
C GLY A 121 -2.94 10.92 4.67
N TRP A 122 -3.67 11.98 5.06
CA TRP A 122 -3.13 13.33 5.15
C TRP A 122 -2.06 13.45 6.24
N ASP A 123 -2.32 12.95 7.45
CA ASP A 123 -1.36 12.98 8.56
C ASP A 123 -0.06 12.23 8.20
N LEU A 124 -0.17 11.07 7.51
CA LEU A 124 0.99 10.36 6.99
C LEU A 124 1.77 11.22 5.98
N SER A 125 1.05 11.85 5.03
CA SER A 125 1.68 12.64 3.97
C SER A 125 2.42 13.86 4.50
N HIS A 126 1.90 14.50 5.53
CA HIS A 126 2.60 15.59 6.21
C HIS A 126 3.88 15.13 6.91
N THR A 127 3.97 13.86 7.27
CA THR A 127 5.14 13.30 7.94
C THR A 127 6.17 12.77 6.94
N ASP A 128 5.73 11.98 5.95
CA ASP A 128 6.64 11.21 5.09
C ASP A 128 6.91 11.82 3.71
N LEU A 129 6.05 12.74 3.23
CA LEU A 129 6.17 13.35 1.90
C LEU A 129 6.42 14.86 1.95
N PHE A 130 5.69 15.58 2.80
CA PHE A 130 5.71 17.04 2.86
C PHE A 130 6.46 17.59 4.07
N GLY A 131 6.99 16.71 4.93
CA GLY A 131 7.83 17.10 6.05
C GLY A 131 9.20 17.65 5.62
N THR A 132 10.02 18.00 6.58
CA THR A 132 11.39 18.47 6.34
C THR A 132 12.28 17.42 5.68
N GLU A 133 11.94 16.14 5.87
CA GLU A 133 12.60 14.99 5.24
C GLU A 133 11.55 14.19 4.44
N CYS A 134 11.73 14.09 3.13
CA CYS A 134 10.98 13.14 2.31
C CYS A 134 11.55 11.74 2.52
N PHE A 135 10.69 10.76 2.86
CA PHE A 135 11.12 9.39 3.14
C PHE A 135 11.33 8.54 1.88
N TYR A 136 10.95 9.06 0.72
CA TYR A 136 10.98 8.36 -0.58
C TYR A 136 11.78 9.13 -1.61
N ASP A 137 12.78 9.84 -1.17
CA ASP A 137 13.72 10.58 -2.01
C ASP A 137 14.86 9.66 -2.45
N SER A 138 15.56 9.99 -3.53
CA SER A 138 16.70 9.24 -4.07
C SER A 138 17.97 9.27 -3.22
N LYS A 139 17.89 9.68 -1.96
CA LYS A 139 19.01 9.71 -1.02
C LYS A 139 19.35 8.30 -0.51
N ARG A 140 20.61 8.08 -0.13
CA ARG A 140 21.09 6.78 0.41
C ARG A 140 20.33 6.30 1.66
N THR A 141 19.62 7.19 2.33
CA THR A 141 18.88 6.93 3.59
C THR A 141 17.40 6.63 3.36
N THR A 142 16.95 6.62 2.13
CA THR A 142 15.55 6.39 1.76
C THR A 142 15.41 5.18 0.85
N PRO A 143 14.30 4.43 0.92
CA PRO A 143 14.10 3.29 0.04
C PRO A 143 13.87 3.72 -1.42
N TYR A 144 14.30 2.89 -2.35
CA TYR A 144 13.81 2.94 -3.72
C TYR A 144 12.40 2.34 -3.77
N VAL A 145 11.44 3.09 -4.30
CA VAL A 145 10.05 2.64 -4.39
C VAL A 145 9.66 2.37 -5.83
N PHE A 146 9.23 1.15 -6.10
CA PHE A 146 8.72 0.70 -7.39
C PHE A 146 7.22 0.45 -7.25
N VAL A 147 6.41 1.18 -8.02
CA VAL A 147 4.95 1.09 -7.99
C VAL A 147 4.46 0.43 -9.25
N PHE A 148 3.73 -0.66 -9.10
CA PHE A 148 3.07 -1.37 -10.18
C PHE A 148 1.55 -1.28 -10.00
N CYS A 149 0.85 -0.78 -11.01
CA CYS A 149 -0.60 -0.67 -10.99
C CYS A 149 -1.17 -1.20 -12.30
N GLY A 150 -2.24 -1.99 -12.22
CA GLY A 150 -2.93 -2.51 -13.39
C GLY A 150 -3.57 -1.40 -14.22
N ALA A 151 -3.49 -1.51 -15.54
CA ALA A 151 -4.12 -0.56 -16.47
C ALA A 151 -5.56 -0.95 -16.83
N ARG A 152 -5.99 -2.16 -16.49
CA ARG A 152 -7.33 -2.69 -16.80
C ARG A 152 -8.11 -2.94 -15.52
N GLY A 153 -9.36 -2.49 -15.51
CA GLY A 153 -10.29 -2.76 -14.43
C GLY A 153 -10.84 -4.20 -14.47
N TYR A 154 -11.70 -4.50 -13.55
CA TYR A 154 -12.37 -5.81 -13.43
C TYR A 154 -13.30 -6.07 -14.60
N ARG A 155 -13.57 -7.36 -14.85
CA ARG A 155 -14.55 -7.84 -15.84
C ARG A 155 -15.74 -8.51 -15.15
N GLY A 156 -16.85 -8.66 -15.88
CA GLY A 156 -18.06 -9.31 -15.37
C GLY A 156 -18.77 -8.47 -14.31
N MET A 157 -19.35 -9.12 -13.31
CA MET A 157 -20.12 -8.43 -12.25
C MET A 157 -19.27 -7.46 -11.43
N SER A 158 -17.97 -7.73 -11.29
CA SER A 158 -17.04 -6.86 -10.59
C SER A 158 -16.73 -5.57 -11.36
N ALA A 159 -17.13 -5.45 -12.63
CA ALA A 159 -16.93 -4.25 -13.44
C ALA A 159 -17.63 -2.99 -12.87
N GLN A 160 -18.63 -3.17 -12.01
CA GLN A 160 -19.29 -2.06 -11.31
C GLN A 160 -18.36 -1.31 -10.34
N ALA A 161 -17.24 -1.95 -9.94
CA ALA A 161 -16.18 -1.30 -9.17
C ALA A 161 -15.35 -0.33 -9.98
N ASN A 162 -15.28 -0.54 -11.30
CA ASN A 162 -14.42 0.23 -12.17
C ASN A 162 -14.81 1.71 -12.18
N SER A 163 -13.79 2.53 -12.11
CA SER A 163 -13.89 3.96 -12.30
C SER A 163 -12.77 4.40 -13.26
N PRO A 164 -12.98 5.43 -14.07
CA PRO A 164 -11.92 5.93 -14.94
C PRO A 164 -10.65 6.28 -14.15
N GLY A 165 -9.49 5.91 -14.68
CA GLY A 165 -8.21 6.17 -14.04
C GLY A 165 -7.89 5.24 -12.85
N THR A 166 -8.51 4.05 -12.81
CA THR A 166 -8.25 3.02 -11.79
C THR A 166 -7.93 1.67 -12.43
N ASP A 167 -7.35 0.76 -11.63
CA ASP A 167 -7.26 -0.67 -11.93
C ASP A 167 -8.52 -1.45 -11.49
N GLY A 168 -9.55 -0.72 -11.05
CA GLY A 168 -10.77 -1.22 -10.44
C GLY A 168 -10.82 -1.01 -8.92
N ALA A 169 -9.69 -0.92 -8.24
CA ALA A 169 -9.60 -0.76 -6.79
C ALA A 169 -8.94 0.55 -6.37
N VAL A 170 -7.83 0.91 -6.98
CA VAL A 170 -7.05 2.11 -6.63
C VAL A 170 -6.90 3.03 -7.83
N ARG A 171 -6.83 4.33 -7.58
CA ARG A 171 -6.57 5.32 -8.62
C ARG A 171 -5.09 5.31 -8.99
N TRP A 172 -4.77 5.36 -10.29
CA TRP A 172 -3.37 5.42 -10.74
C TRP A 172 -2.64 6.62 -10.15
N ALA A 173 -3.28 7.78 -10.09
CA ALA A 173 -2.72 8.96 -9.45
C ALA A 173 -2.55 8.79 -7.94
N GLY A 174 -3.38 7.96 -7.31
CA GLY A 174 -3.33 7.66 -5.87
C GLY A 174 -2.38 6.52 -5.50
N CYS A 175 -1.75 5.86 -6.48
CA CYS A 175 -0.74 4.83 -6.22
C CYS A 175 0.66 5.44 -6.11
N ALA A 176 0.94 6.45 -6.95
CA ALA A 176 2.27 7.01 -7.11
C ALA A 176 2.65 7.89 -5.90
N LEU A 177 3.89 7.74 -5.46
CA LEU A 177 4.60 8.75 -4.68
C LEU A 177 5.19 9.81 -5.64
N ASN A 178 6.33 10.40 -5.33
CA ASN A 178 7.07 11.32 -6.22
C ASN A 178 7.82 10.61 -7.37
N SER A 179 7.33 9.47 -7.84
CA SER A 179 8.05 8.65 -8.79
C SER A 179 7.84 9.08 -10.24
N ARG A 180 8.84 8.83 -11.09
CA ARG A 180 8.68 8.92 -12.54
C ARG A 180 7.69 7.84 -13.00
N LYS A 181 6.77 8.23 -13.88
CA LYS A 181 5.82 7.29 -14.48
C LYS A 181 6.39 6.76 -15.79
N VAL A 182 6.40 5.43 -15.92
CA VAL A 182 6.65 4.72 -17.17
C VAL A 182 5.41 3.88 -17.46
N VAL A 183 4.93 3.89 -18.69
CA VAL A 183 3.85 3.01 -19.12
C VAL A 183 4.46 1.90 -19.96
N LEU A 184 4.27 0.66 -19.54
CA LEU A 184 4.70 -0.53 -20.24
C LEU A 184 3.47 -1.21 -20.84
N ASP A 185 3.42 -1.34 -22.16
CA ASP A 185 2.45 -2.19 -22.82
C ASP A 185 3.05 -3.59 -23.03
N LEU A 186 2.70 -4.51 -22.15
CA LEU A 186 3.17 -5.88 -22.21
C LEU A 186 2.53 -6.71 -23.33
N THR A 187 1.62 -6.12 -24.09
CA THR A 187 1.01 -6.73 -25.27
C THR A 187 1.67 -6.28 -26.58
N ALA A 188 2.48 -5.23 -26.54
CA ALA A 188 3.26 -4.73 -27.66
C ALA A 188 4.61 -5.45 -27.76
N ASP A 189 5.15 -5.52 -28.97
CA ASP A 189 6.51 -6.04 -29.18
C ASP A 189 7.55 -5.19 -28.44
N CYS A 190 8.63 -5.80 -27.98
CA CYS A 190 9.68 -5.14 -27.17
C CYS A 190 10.23 -3.84 -27.78
N ALA A 191 10.19 -3.69 -29.10
CA ALA A 191 10.65 -2.51 -29.81
C ALA A 191 9.78 -1.25 -29.56
N ASP A 192 8.49 -1.42 -29.26
CA ASP A 192 7.56 -0.31 -29.05
C ASP A 192 7.61 0.29 -27.64
N ASN A 193 8.15 -0.44 -26.67
CA ASN A 193 8.30 0.01 -25.28
C ASN A 193 9.59 0.81 -25.02
N ALA A 194 10.44 1.00 -26.02
CA ALA A 194 11.72 1.69 -25.88
C ALA A 194 11.68 3.19 -26.24
N ARG A 195 10.46 3.77 -26.45
CA ARG A 195 10.27 5.18 -26.79
C ARG A 195 9.85 6.05 -25.62
#